data_04b5f0b01a9936b19393659b829b5405
#
_entry.id   04b5f0b01a9936b19393659b829b5405
#
_cell.length_a   1.000
_cell.length_b   1.000
_cell.length_c   1.000
_cell.angle_alpha   90.00
_cell.angle_beta   90.00
_cell.angle_gamma   90.00
#
_symmetry.space_group_name_H-M   'P 1'
#
loop_
_entity.id
_entity.type
_entity.pdbx_description
1 polymer ?
#
loop_
_entity_poly.entity_id
_entity_poly.type
_entity_poly.pdbx_seq_one_letter_code
_entity_poly.pdbx_strand_id
1 'polypeptide(L)'
;MDNPPLRSVNPVVRDAMARRLQRRSVVTGKITVPAVPGMIDQYVAMCESLFATLGRPFNDEQLARVREVLEGQLAEAYANSPRSNIVISYDAPVGTTLNYHVKAEWWTVEGAYENWISTREPPLFGTEPDARVLALANLALDPRACRILDIGGGTGRNTLALARRGHPVDVVEMTPKFADIIRADAERESLNVHVIERDIFATEDDLRHDYELILLSEVVSDFRTTQQLRAVFELANQCLVAGGHLVFNAFLAKPGYSPDGAARELGQQCYTTIFTAQELSTAAAGLALHLVSDDSVYDYEMAHLPQGAWPQTSWYADWVSGRDVFDLPREESPIEMRWLVYQKPAW
;
A
#
# COMPACT_ATOMS: atom_id res chain seq x y z
N MET A 1 -39.81 -41.76 43.92
CA MET A 1 -39.16 -40.56 44.48
C MET A 1 -39.07 -39.52 43.32
N ASP A 2 -40.05 -38.63 43.28
CA ASP A 2 -40.10 -37.58 42.24
C ASP A 2 -39.06 -36.56 42.55
N ASN A 3 -38.15 -36.40 41.59
CA ASN A 3 -37.18 -35.33 41.62
C ASN A 3 -37.91 -33.97 41.48
N PRO A 4 -37.75 -33.02 42.42
CA PRO A 4 -38.44 -31.75 42.30
C PRO A 4 -37.99 -31.05 41.01
N PRO A 5 -38.91 -30.38 40.30
CA PRO A 5 -38.58 -29.70 39.03
C PRO A 5 -37.52 -28.62 39.31
N LEU A 6 -36.45 -28.61 38.49
CA LEU A 6 -35.44 -27.57 38.47
C LEU A 6 -36.14 -26.21 38.36
N ARG A 7 -36.16 -25.44 39.47
CA ARG A 7 -36.72 -24.08 39.47
C ARG A 7 -36.03 -23.28 38.38
N SER A 8 -36.78 -22.76 37.42
CA SER A 8 -36.29 -21.87 36.41
C SER A 8 -35.60 -20.67 37.10
N VAL A 9 -34.31 -20.47 36.81
CA VAL A 9 -33.56 -19.36 37.40
C VAL A 9 -34.16 -18.08 36.84
N ASN A 10 -34.60 -17.16 37.75
CA ASN A 10 -35.13 -15.85 37.35
C ASN A 10 -34.10 -15.11 36.45
N PRO A 11 -34.45 -14.75 35.21
CA PRO A 11 -33.53 -14.11 34.27
C PRO A 11 -32.86 -12.86 34.83
N VAL A 12 -33.61 -12.03 35.54
CA VAL A 12 -33.12 -10.79 36.17
C VAL A 12 -32.02 -11.07 37.20
N VAL A 13 -32.20 -12.14 38.00
CA VAL A 13 -31.19 -12.56 38.99
C VAL A 13 -29.95 -13.09 38.28
N ARG A 14 -30.13 -13.86 37.22
CA ARG A 14 -29.05 -14.43 36.42
C ARG A 14 -28.20 -13.31 35.78
N ASP A 15 -28.84 -12.33 35.18
CA ASP A 15 -28.17 -11.15 34.58
C ASP A 15 -27.45 -10.33 35.63
N ALA A 16 -28.03 -10.12 36.80
CA ALA A 16 -27.37 -9.41 37.89
C ALA A 16 -26.11 -10.14 38.37
N MET A 17 -26.16 -11.48 38.45
CA MET A 17 -25.01 -12.32 38.78
C MET A 17 -23.93 -12.23 37.70
N ALA A 18 -24.30 -12.26 36.42
CA ALA A 18 -23.37 -12.13 35.29
C ALA A 18 -22.62 -10.76 35.32
N ARG A 19 -23.36 -9.65 35.52
CA ARG A 19 -22.76 -8.34 35.72
C ARG A 19 -21.81 -8.27 36.91
N ARG A 20 -22.14 -8.97 37.99
CA ARG A 20 -21.29 -9.04 39.20
C ARG A 20 -20.02 -9.85 38.93
N LEU A 21 -20.14 -10.96 38.20
CA LEU A 21 -19.02 -11.82 37.81
C LEU A 21 -18.02 -11.03 36.93
N GLN A 22 -18.53 -10.34 35.91
CA GLN A 22 -17.70 -9.48 35.04
C GLN A 22 -16.89 -8.47 35.86
N ARG A 23 -17.51 -7.75 36.81
CA ARG A 23 -16.82 -6.80 37.68
C ARG A 23 -15.81 -7.42 38.65
N ARG A 24 -15.88 -8.72 38.90
CA ARG A 24 -14.91 -9.47 39.69
C ARG A 24 -13.82 -10.14 38.87
N SER A 25 -13.94 -10.13 37.56
CA SER A 25 -12.92 -10.67 36.68
C SER A 25 -11.73 -9.72 36.57
N VAL A 26 -10.53 -10.27 36.54
CA VAL A 26 -9.31 -9.56 36.10
C VAL A 26 -9.25 -9.68 34.57
N VAL A 27 -9.06 -8.55 33.92
CA VAL A 27 -9.00 -8.49 32.44
C VAL A 27 -7.75 -7.76 32.04
N THR A 28 -7.01 -8.31 31.10
CA THR A 28 -5.89 -7.68 30.44
C THR A 28 -5.96 -7.94 28.95
N GLY A 29 -5.53 -6.98 28.14
CA GLY A 29 -5.51 -7.18 26.69
C GLY A 29 -4.72 -6.10 25.96
N LYS A 30 -4.57 -6.36 24.66
CA LYS A 30 -3.87 -5.49 23.72
C LYS A 30 -4.63 -5.53 22.40
N ILE A 31 -4.84 -4.36 21.80
CA ILE A 31 -5.35 -4.19 20.44
C ILE A 31 -4.32 -3.41 19.65
N THR A 32 -4.07 -3.82 18.43
CA THR A 32 -3.24 -3.07 17.47
C THR A 32 -4.12 -2.68 16.30
N VAL A 33 -4.16 -1.40 15.99
CA VAL A 33 -4.94 -0.83 14.88
C VAL A 33 -4.06 0.02 13.99
N PRO A 34 -4.35 0.15 12.69
CA PRO A 34 -3.65 1.06 11.79
C PRO A 34 -3.70 2.51 12.30
N ALA A 35 -2.63 3.28 12.09
CA ALA A 35 -2.63 4.69 12.47
C ALA A 35 -3.28 5.55 11.38
N VAL A 36 -4.61 5.63 11.37
CA VAL A 36 -5.41 6.42 10.43
C VAL A 36 -6.13 7.54 11.20
N PRO A 37 -5.59 8.78 11.25
CA PRO A 37 -6.17 9.90 12.02
C PRO A 37 -7.64 10.17 11.71
N GLY A 38 -8.05 10.10 10.44
CA GLY A 38 -9.43 10.32 10.02
C GLY A 38 -10.43 9.28 10.52
N MET A 39 -9.97 8.16 11.11
CA MET A 39 -10.81 7.11 11.70
C MET A 39 -10.95 7.22 13.23
N ILE A 40 -10.67 8.39 13.80
CA ILE A 40 -10.70 8.62 15.26
C ILE A 40 -12.04 8.23 15.89
N ASP A 41 -13.17 8.55 15.25
CA ASP A 41 -14.51 8.26 15.78
C ASP A 41 -14.74 6.74 15.88
N GLN A 42 -14.29 5.98 14.91
CA GLN A 42 -14.37 4.52 14.87
C GLN A 42 -13.50 3.89 15.98
N TYR A 43 -12.31 4.42 16.20
CA TYR A 43 -11.43 3.93 17.27
C TYR A 43 -11.97 4.20 18.66
N VAL A 44 -12.57 5.39 18.88
CA VAL A 44 -13.24 5.72 20.16
C VAL A 44 -14.45 4.80 20.36
N ALA A 45 -15.30 4.61 19.34
CA ALA A 45 -16.45 3.71 19.42
C ALA A 45 -16.04 2.25 19.66
N MET A 46 -14.93 1.79 19.06
CA MET A 46 -14.37 0.46 19.33
C MET A 46 -13.92 0.32 20.77
N CYS A 47 -13.24 1.30 21.34
CA CYS A 47 -12.83 1.31 22.77
C CYS A 47 -14.04 1.30 23.69
N GLU A 48 -15.04 2.13 23.41
CA GLU A 48 -16.30 2.18 24.17
C GLU A 48 -16.99 0.82 24.21
N SER A 49 -17.20 0.22 23.04
CA SER A 49 -17.84 -1.09 22.91
C SER A 49 -17.07 -2.20 23.63
N LEU A 50 -15.74 -2.22 23.46
CA LEU A 50 -14.88 -3.20 24.12
C LEU A 50 -14.94 -3.06 25.65
N PHE A 51 -14.75 -1.86 26.19
CA PHE A 51 -14.73 -1.63 27.63
C PHE A 51 -16.09 -1.89 28.26
N ALA A 52 -17.18 -1.58 27.57
CA ALA A 52 -18.53 -1.95 28.00
C ALA A 52 -18.72 -3.48 28.04
N THR A 53 -18.26 -4.21 27.02
CA THR A 53 -18.31 -5.68 26.96
C THR A 53 -17.53 -6.34 28.11
N LEU A 54 -16.43 -5.71 28.52
CA LEU A 54 -15.61 -6.15 29.65
C LEU A 54 -16.25 -5.78 31.03
N GLY A 55 -17.45 -5.18 31.04
CA GLY A 55 -18.14 -4.76 32.24
C GLY A 55 -17.53 -3.50 32.89
N ARG A 56 -16.81 -2.69 32.11
CA ARG A 56 -16.14 -1.44 32.52
C ARG A 56 -16.51 -0.31 31.58
N PRO A 57 -17.82 0.04 31.44
CA PRO A 57 -18.23 1.12 30.53
C PRO A 57 -17.61 2.45 30.97
N PHE A 58 -17.13 3.22 30.00
CA PHE A 58 -16.62 4.57 30.18
C PHE A 58 -17.78 5.58 30.07
N ASN A 59 -17.71 6.65 30.84
CA ASN A 59 -18.60 7.80 30.69
C ASN A 59 -18.04 8.77 29.64
N ASP A 60 -18.81 9.82 29.31
CA ASP A 60 -18.46 10.78 28.26
C ASP A 60 -17.12 11.51 28.55
N GLU A 61 -16.83 11.84 29.82
CA GLU A 61 -15.56 12.46 30.19
C GLU A 61 -14.36 11.52 29.99
N GLN A 62 -14.54 10.25 30.31
CA GLN A 62 -13.50 9.23 30.09
C GLN A 62 -13.29 8.94 28.59
N LEU A 63 -14.35 8.90 27.80
CA LEU A 63 -14.27 8.75 26.34
C LEU A 63 -13.60 9.98 25.67
N ALA A 64 -13.88 11.19 26.17
CA ALA A 64 -13.20 12.40 25.71
C ALA A 64 -11.68 12.34 25.95
N ARG A 65 -11.23 11.79 27.08
CA ARG A 65 -9.80 11.58 27.36
C ARG A 65 -9.19 10.50 26.46
N VAL A 66 -9.91 9.41 26.19
CA VAL A 66 -9.48 8.38 25.23
C VAL A 66 -9.28 9.02 23.87
N ARG A 67 -10.22 9.85 23.43
CA ARG A 67 -10.13 10.60 22.16
C ARG A 67 -8.87 11.47 22.11
N GLU A 68 -8.66 12.32 23.09
CA GLU A 68 -7.52 13.24 23.16
C GLU A 68 -6.18 12.50 23.04
N VAL A 69 -6.03 11.40 23.76
CA VAL A 69 -4.81 10.58 23.72
C VAL A 69 -4.64 9.90 22.35
N LEU A 70 -5.73 9.35 21.79
CA LEU A 70 -5.70 8.72 20.47
C LEU A 70 -5.37 9.73 19.37
N GLU A 71 -5.98 10.91 19.37
CA GLU A 71 -5.71 11.97 18.37
C GLU A 71 -4.23 12.33 18.33
N GLY A 72 -3.60 12.55 19.49
CA GLY A 72 -2.18 12.85 19.58
C GLY A 72 -1.30 11.73 19.05
N GLN A 73 -1.56 10.49 19.45
CA GLN A 73 -0.76 9.34 19.04
C GLN A 73 -0.98 8.97 17.55
N LEU A 74 -2.19 9.08 17.04
CA LEU A 74 -2.49 8.87 15.62
C LEU A 74 -1.78 9.90 14.73
N ALA A 75 -1.84 11.18 15.08
CA ALA A 75 -1.18 12.24 14.32
C ALA A 75 0.35 12.05 14.30
N GLU A 76 0.96 11.75 15.44
CA GLU A 76 2.39 11.48 15.56
C GLU A 76 2.80 10.26 14.76
N ALA A 77 2.07 9.16 14.91
CA ALA A 77 2.36 7.91 14.21
C ALA A 77 2.30 8.06 12.69
N TYR A 78 1.21 8.64 12.17
CA TYR A 78 1.01 8.84 10.74
C TYR A 78 2.02 9.83 10.13
N ALA A 79 2.40 10.87 10.87
CA ALA A 79 3.43 11.82 10.43
C ALA A 79 4.79 11.13 10.24
N ASN A 80 5.15 10.19 11.13
CA ASN A 80 6.40 9.44 11.05
C ASN A 80 6.37 8.39 9.92
N SER A 81 5.28 7.63 9.80
CA SER A 81 5.10 6.67 8.71
C SER A 81 3.62 6.38 8.48
N PRO A 82 3.15 6.32 7.22
CA PRO A 82 1.77 5.93 6.93
C PRO A 82 1.48 4.46 7.29
N ARG A 83 2.51 3.64 7.53
CA ARG A 83 2.39 2.22 7.92
C ARG A 83 2.52 2.00 9.42
N SER A 84 2.39 3.06 10.19
CA SER A 84 2.39 3.00 11.66
C SER A 84 1.12 2.37 12.20
N ASN A 85 1.22 1.82 13.39
CA ASN A 85 0.11 1.27 14.15
C ASN A 85 -0.04 1.99 15.48
N ILE A 86 -1.24 1.95 16.03
CA ILE A 86 -1.52 2.32 17.40
C ILE A 86 -1.78 1.05 18.21
N VAL A 87 -1.08 0.93 19.31
CA VAL A 87 -1.26 -0.15 20.28
C VAL A 87 -2.00 0.38 21.50
N ILE A 88 -3.17 -0.18 21.76
CA ILE A 88 -4.01 0.11 22.92
C ILE A 88 -3.92 -1.08 23.88
N SER A 89 -3.19 -0.92 24.96
CA SER A 89 -3.10 -1.91 26.03
C SER A 89 -4.06 -1.54 27.15
N TYR A 90 -4.71 -2.51 27.74
CA TYR A 90 -5.63 -2.27 28.84
C TYR A 90 -5.54 -3.35 29.92
N ASP A 91 -5.79 -2.95 31.16
CA ASP A 91 -5.92 -3.83 32.32
C ASP A 91 -7.04 -3.37 33.25
N ALA A 92 -7.76 -4.31 33.80
CA ALA A 92 -8.81 -4.06 34.80
C ALA A 92 -8.62 -5.00 35.99
N PRO A 93 -7.91 -4.59 37.05
CA PRO A 93 -7.85 -5.31 38.30
C PRO A 93 -9.23 -5.44 38.96
N VAL A 94 -9.38 -6.43 39.84
CA VAL A 94 -10.66 -6.64 40.54
C VAL A 94 -11.08 -5.41 41.33
N GLY A 95 -12.29 -4.91 41.05
CA GLY A 95 -12.90 -3.81 41.82
C GLY A 95 -12.40 -2.41 41.46
N THR A 96 -11.52 -2.25 40.47
CA THR A 96 -11.03 -0.96 39.99
C THR A 96 -11.61 -0.60 38.62
N THR A 97 -11.41 0.65 38.23
CA THR A 97 -11.62 1.10 36.83
C THR A 97 -10.63 0.44 35.89
N LEU A 98 -10.99 0.33 34.62
CA LEU A 98 -10.08 -0.12 33.58
C LEU A 98 -9.02 0.96 33.34
N ASN A 99 -7.76 0.56 33.39
CA ASN A 99 -6.63 1.36 32.95
C ASN A 99 -6.35 1.08 31.49
N TYR A 100 -5.91 2.07 30.73
CA TYR A 100 -5.46 1.90 29.35
C TYR A 100 -4.21 2.73 29.10
N HIS A 101 -3.43 2.26 28.12
CA HIS A 101 -2.24 2.93 27.62
C HIS A 101 -2.26 2.86 26.09
N VAL A 102 -2.03 4.00 25.45
CA VAL A 102 -1.97 4.13 23.99
C VAL A 102 -0.55 4.45 23.59
N LYS A 103 -0.01 3.70 22.65
CA LYS A 103 1.35 3.87 22.15
C LYS A 103 1.38 3.74 20.63
N ALA A 104 2.06 4.67 19.98
CA ALA A 104 2.41 4.57 18.57
C ALA A 104 3.54 3.54 18.35
N GLU A 105 3.39 2.71 17.33
CA GLU A 105 4.44 1.83 16.80
C GLU A 105 4.58 2.11 15.31
N TRP A 106 5.71 2.67 14.89
CA TRP A 106 5.95 3.03 13.50
C TRP A 106 6.98 2.11 12.83
N TRP A 107 6.76 1.90 11.54
CA TRP A 107 7.65 1.18 10.66
C TRP A 107 8.10 2.11 9.54
N THR A 108 9.39 2.11 9.25
CA THR A 108 9.88 2.74 8.02
C THR A 108 9.45 1.91 6.80
N VAL A 109 9.46 2.50 5.61
CA VAL A 109 9.21 1.76 4.36
C VAL A 109 10.19 0.59 4.23
N GLU A 110 11.47 0.86 4.47
CA GLU A 110 12.52 -0.16 4.48
C GLU A 110 12.24 -1.28 5.49
N GLY A 111 11.91 -0.94 6.74
CA GLY A 111 11.56 -1.93 7.78
C GLY A 111 10.31 -2.74 7.44
N ALA A 112 9.32 -2.16 6.74
CA ALA A 112 8.16 -2.88 6.27
C ALA A 112 8.53 -3.92 5.19
N TYR A 113 9.39 -3.56 4.23
CA TYR A 113 9.90 -4.50 3.22
C TYR A 113 10.84 -5.56 3.82
N GLU A 114 11.66 -5.20 4.79
CA GLU A 114 12.47 -6.19 5.52
C GLU A 114 11.60 -7.23 6.24
N ASN A 115 10.51 -6.79 6.87
CA ASN A 115 9.53 -7.70 7.47
C ASN A 115 8.86 -8.58 6.41
N TRP A 116 8.52 -8.03 5.24
CA TRP A 116 7.97 -8.80 4.13
C TRP A 116 8.91 -9.92 3.67
N ILE A 117 10.18 -9.60 3.47
CA ILE A 117 11.22 -10.58 3.08
C ILE A 117 11.36 -11.69 4.13
N SER A 118 11.29 -11.35 5.42
CA SER A 118 11.50 -12.30 6.51
C SER A 118 10.28 -13.19 6.81
N THR A 119 9.07 -12.77 6.42
CA THR A 119 7.80 -13.43 6.79
C THR A 119 7.07 -14.09 5.63
N ARG A 120 7.50 -13.85 4.38
CA ARG A 120 6.84 -14.41 3.18
C ARG A 120 7.80 -15.30 2.40
N GLU A 121 7.24 -16.34 1.79
CA GLU A 121 8.00 -17.21 0.88
C GLU A 121 8.08 -16.58 -0.53
N PRO A 122 9.23 -16.63 -1.20
CA PRO A 122 9.35 -16.22 -2.60
C PRO A 122 8.45 -17.07 -3.53
N PRO A 123 7.96 -16.50 -4.65
CA PRO A 123 8.22 -15.15 -5.15
C PRO A 123 7.34 -14.09 -4.47
N LEU A 124 7.96 -12.99 -3.99
CA LEU A 124 7.25 -11.95 -3.24
C LEU A 124 6.26 -11.16 -4.10
N PHE A 125 6.61 -10.91 -5.37
CA PHE A 125 5.87 -10.08 -6.32
C PHE A 125 5.41 -10.84 -7.58
N GLY A 126 5.41 -12.17 -7.53
CA GLY A 126 5.16 -13.02 -8.70
C GLY A 126 6.40 -13.26 -9.56
N THR A 127 6.25 -14.07 -10.60
CA THR A 127 7.35 -14.49 -11.51
C THR A 127 7.26 -13.87 -12.89
N GLU A 128 6.04 -13.64 -13.38
CA GLU A 128 5.83 -13.11 -14.72
C GLU A 128 6.02 -11.58 -14.72
N PRO A 129 6.73 -11.02 -15.73
CA PRO A 129 6.78 -9.58 -15.93
C PRO A 129 5.40 -9.04 -16.30
N ASP A 130 5.17 -7.76 -16.05
CA ASP A 130 3.91 -7.12 -16.40
C ASP A 130 3.68 -7.14 -17.90
N ALA A 131 2.52 -7.61 -18.31
CA ALA A 131 2.17 -7.71 -19.73
C ALA A 131 2.16 -6.33 -20.41
N ARG A 132 1.75 -5.27 -19.67
CA ARG A 132 1.78 -3.90 -20.17
C ARG A 132 3.19 -3.40 -20.43
N VAL A 133 4.12 -3.67 -19.54
CA VAL A 133 5.54 -3.32 -19.69
C VAL A 133 6.13 -4.03 -20.90
N LEU A 134 5.88 -5.34 -21.03
CA LEU A 134 6.35 -6.10 -22.18
C LEU A 134 5.77 -5.61 -23.51
N ALA A 135 4.49 -5.25 -23.53
CA ALA A 135 3.86 -4.73 -24.73
C ALA A 135 4.55 -3.46 -25.24
N LEU A 136 4.95 -2.55 -24.33
CA LEU A 136 5.70 -1.35 -24.70
C LEU A 136 7.13 -1.65 -25.11
N ALA A 137 7.85 -2.50 -24.39
CA ALA A 137 9.21 -2.90 -24.74
C ALA A 137 9.28 -3.58 -26.12
N ASN A 138 8.26 -4.35 -26.49
CA ASN A 138 8.16 -5.02 -27.79
C ASN A 138 7.89 -4.06 -28.98
N LEU A 139 7.65 -2.77 -28.75
CA LEU A 139 7.60 -1.78 -29.82
C LEU A 139 8.97 -1.48 -30.40
N ALA A 140 10.04 -1.77 -29.65
CA ALA A 140 11.41 -1.57 -30.10
C ALA A 140 11.77 -2.52 -31.25
N LEU A 141 12.24 -1.95 -32.37
CA LEU A 141 12.72 -2.72 -33.53
C LEU A 141 14.02 -3.49 -33.23
N ASP A 142 14.89 -2.89 -32.42
CA ASP A 142 16.09 -3.52 -31.88
C ASP A 142 16.13 -3.32 -30.36
N PRO A 143 15.90 -4.37 -29.57
CA PRO A 143 15.96 -4.30 -28.11
C PRO A 143 17.30 -3.75 -27.58
N ARG A 144 18.41 -4.03 -28.26
CA ARG A 144 19.75 -3.60 -27.81
C ARG A 144 19.94 -2.08 -27.91
N ALA A 145 19.20 -1.43 -28.79
CA ALA A 145 19.19 0.03 -28.92
C ALA A 145 18.18 0.69 -27.97
N CYS A 146 17.17 -0.04 -27.49
CA CYS A 146 16.12 0.46 -26.63
C CYS A 146 16.54 0.35 -25.15
N ARG A 147 17.03 1.44 -24.60
CA ARG A 147 17.43 1.54 -23.19
C ARG A 147 16.22 1.78 -22.28
N ILE A 148 16.17 1.06 -21.20
CA ILE A 148 15.05 1.09 -20.26
C ILE A 148 15.53 1.51 -18.87
N LEU A 149 14.75 2.37 -18.19
CA LEU A 149 14.89 2.66 -16.77
C LEU A 149 13.72 2.02 -16.00
N ASP A 150 14.06 1.11 -15.09
CA ASP A 150 13.11 0.47 -14.18
C ASP A 150 13.26 1.12 -12.79
N ILE A 151 12.23 1.82 -12.32
CA ILE A 151 12.24 2.50 -11.02
C ILE A 151 11.45 1.66 -10.03
N GLY A 152 12.12 1.25 -8.93
CA GLY A 152 11.58 0.34 -7.93
C GLY A 152 11.55 -1.09 -8.45
N GLY A 153 12.71 -1.60 -8.89
CA GLY A 153 12.82 -2.91 -9.53
C GLY A 153 12.43 -4.10 -8.64
N GLY A 154 12.32 -3.91 -7.32
CA GLY A 154 11.98 -4.97 -6.37
C GLY A 154 12.92 -6.17 -6.49
N THR A 155 12.39 -7.36 -6.70
CA THR A 155 13.21 -8.58 -6.94
C THR A 155 13.65 -8.76 -8.40
N GLY A 156 13.43 -7.77 -9.26
CA GLY A 156 13.86 -7.80 -10.66
C GLY A 156 12.86 -8.44 -11.63
N ARG A 157 11.59 -8.56 -11.27
CA ARG A 157 10.55 -9.21 -12.08
C ARG A 157 10.47 -8.63 -13.50
N ASN A 158 10.39 -7.32 -13.65
CA ASN A 158 10.43 -6.63 -14.93
C ASN A 158 11.87 -6.48 -15.44
N THR A 159 12.78 -5.99 -14.61
CA THR A 159 14.20 -5.73 -14.94
C THR A 159 14.85 -6.91 -15.65
N LEU A 160 14.84 -8.10 -15.02
CA LEU A 160 15.52 -9.28 -15.55
C LEU A 160 14.83 -9.81 -16.83
N ALA A 161 13.51 -9.74 -16.88
CA ALA A 161 12.74 -10.17 -18.04
C ALA A 161 13.02 -9.30 -19.28
N LEU A 162 13.18 -7.99 -19.10
CA LEU A 162 13.56 -7.04 -20.15
C LEU A 162 15.01 -7.26 -20.61
N ALA A 163 15.93 -7.44 -19.65
CA ALA A 163 17.33 -7.68 -19.95
C ALA A 163 17.55 -9.02 -20.69
N ARG A 164 16.80 -10.09 -20.35
CA ARG A 164 16.79 -11.36 -21.10
C ARG A 164 16.34 -11.21 -22.54
N ARG A 165 15.53 -10.18 -22.86
CA ARG A 165 15.12 -9.83 -24.24
C ARG A 165 16.16 -8.99 -24.98
N GLY A 166 17.26 -8.62 -24.32
CA GLY A 166 18.37 -7.89 -24.89
C GLY A 166 18.35 -6.39 -24.63
N HIS A 167 17.38 -5.86 -23.90
CA HIS A 167 17.38 -4.44 -23.52
C HIS A 167 18.49 -4.14 -22.50
N PRO A 168 19.27 -3.05 -22.69
CA PRO A 168 20.05 -2.48 -21.60
C PRO A 168 19.09 -1.87 -20.56
N VAL A 169 19.21 -2.30 -19.30
CA VAL A 169 18.31 -1.86 -18.24
C VAL A 169 19.12 -1.21 -17.12
N ASP A 170 18.82 0.07 -16.83
CA ASP A 170 19.22 0.71 -15.60
C ASP A 170 18.06 0.54 -14.61
N VAL A 171 18.34 0.09 -13.37
CA VAL A 171 17.32 -0.12 -12.34
C VAL A 171 17.65 0.67 -11.10
N VAL A 172 16.68 1.45 -10.61
CA VAL A 172 16.77 2.16 -9.34
C VAL A 172 16.00 1.37 -8.29
N GLU A 173 16.68 0.92 -7.24
CA GLU A 173 16.08 0.18 -6.13
C GLU A 173 16.65 0.68 -4.80
N MET A 174 15.77 1.13 -3.90
CA MET A 174 16.19 1.70 -2.62
C MET A 174 16.45 0.66 -1.52
N THR A 175 15.89 -0.55 -1.66
CA THR A 175 16.01 -1.63 -0.67
C THR A 175 17.26 -2.45 -0.96
N PRO A 176 18.31 -2.41 -0.13
CA PRO A 176 19.59 -3.07 -0.41
C PRO A 176 19.44 -4.57 -0.73
N LYS A 177 18.59 -5.29 0.03
CA LYS A 177 18.36 -6.73 -0.19
C LYS A 177 17.77 -7.03 -1.57
N PHE A 178 16.88 -6.17 -2.08
CA PHE A 178 16.32 -6.33 -3.42
C PHE A 178 17.37 -6.00 -4.50
N ALA A 179 18.12 -4.92 -4.31
CA ALA A 179 19.22 -4.56 -5.19
C ALA A 179 20.25 -5.70 -5.31
N ASP A 180 20.59 -6.37 -4.21
CA ASP A 180 21.51 -7.51 -4.18
C ASP A 180 20.95 -8.73 -4.93
N ILE A 181 19.64 -9.00 -4.83
CA ILE A 181 18.98 -10.07 -5.60
C ILE A 181 19.10 -9.78 -7.10
N ILE A 182 18.80 -8.55 -7.53
CA ILE A 182 18.89 -8.18 -8.95
C ILE A 182 20.33 -8.31 -9.45
N ARG A 183 21.34 -7.83 -8.70
CA ARG A 183 22.76 -7.93 -9.05
C ARG A 183 23.19 -9.38 -9.22
N ALA A 184 22.86 -10.24 -8.23
CA ALA A 184 23.23 -11.65 -8.27
C ALA A 184 22.63 -12.40 -9.46
N ASP A 185 21.35 -12.15 -9.76
CA ASP A 185 20.65 -12.78 -10.86
C ASP A 185 21.15 -12.27 -12.22
N ALA A 186 21.38 -10.95 -12.35
CA ALA A 186 21.94 -10.35 -13.55
C ALA A 186 23.37 -10.87 -13.85
N GLU A 187 24.22 -11.00 -12.84
CA GLU A 187 25.57 -11.55 -12.98
C GLU A 187 25.53 -13.03 -13.37
N ARG A 188 24.70 -13.84 -12.69
CA ARG A 188 24.56 -15.26 -12.98
C ARG A 188 24.14 -15.52 -14.44
N GLU A 189 23.27 -14.67 -14.98
CA GLU A 189 22.75 -14.80 -16.34
C GLU A 189 23.51 -13.94 -17.36
N SER A 190 24.54 -13.20 -16.94
CA SER A 190 25.33 -12.28 -17.79
C SER A 190 24.45 -11.25 -18.50
N LEU A 191 23.47 -10.69 -17.80
CA LEU A 191 22.53 -9.70 -18.33
C LEU A 191 23.10 -8.28 -18.28
N ASN A 192 22.68 -7.45 -19.24
CA ASN A 192 23.06 -6.04 -19.27
C ASN A 192 22.15 -5.20 -18.36
N VAL A 193 22.40 -5.30 -17.05
CA VAL A 193 21.67 -4.58 -16.01
C VAL A 193 22.63 -3.74 -15.19
N HIS A 194 22.30 -2.48 -14.96
CA HIS A 194 23.02 -1.58 -14.06
C HIS A 194 22.14 -1.20 -12.89
N VAL A 195 22.53 -1.57 -11.66
CA VAL A 195 21.75 -1.37 -10.43
C VAL A 195 22.21 -0.12 -9.70
N ILE A 196 21.32 0.85 -9.54
CA ILE A 196 21.48 2.09 -8.79
C ILE A 196 20.73 1.93 -7.46
N GLU A 197 21.48 1.70 -6.38
CA GLU A 197 20.91 1.49 -5.03
C GLU A 197 20.71 2.85 -4.34
N ARG A 198 19.55 3.46 -4.60
CA ARG A 198 19.18 4.78 -4.07
C ARG A 198 17.67 5.00 -4.08
N ASP A 199 17.23 5.99 -3.32
CA ASP A 199 15.89 6.59 -3.51
C ASP A 199 15.86 7.34 -4.84
N ILE A 200 14.81 7.13 -5.64
CA ILE A 200 14.65 7.79 -6.94
C ILE A 200 14.67 9.32 -6.84
N PHE A 201 14.17 9.88 -5.76
CA PHE A 201 14.17 11.32 -5.52
C PHE A 201 15.55 11.90 -5.14
N ALA A 202 16.59 11.07 -5.06
CA ALA A 202 17.97 11.43 -4.77
C ALA A 202 18.97 10.99 -5.88
N THR A 203 18.48 10.67 -7.09
CA THR A 203 19.29 10.04 -8.16
C THR A 203 19.44 10.90 -9.43
N GLU A 204 18.99 12.14 -9.45
CA GLU A 204 18.96 12.97 -10.69
C GLU A 204 20.31 13.01 -11.42
N ASP A 205 21.41 13.10 -10.71
CA ASP A 205 22.76 13.18 -11.28
C ASP A 205 23.31 11.83 -11.80
N ASP A 206 22.70 10.70 -11.42
CA ASP A 206 23.16 9.35 -11.77
C ASP A 206 22.43 8.78 -12.99
N LEU A 207 21.34 9.43 -13.43
CA LEU A 207 20.49 8.93 -14.51
C LEU A 207 20.98 9.45 -15.88
N ARG A 208 20.70 8.62 -16.87
CA ARG A 208 20.93 8.98 -18.28
C ARG A 208 19.78 9.82 -18.82
N HIS A 209 19.98 10.41 -19.99
CA HIS A 209 18.97 11.21 -20.70
C HIS A 209 18.60 10.61 -22.08
N ASP A 210 18.76 9.29 -22.22
CA ASP A 210 18.56 8.58 -23.48
C ASP A 210 17.68 7.32 -23.31
N TYR A 211 16.75 7.32 -22.34
CA TYR A 211 15.81 6.23 -22.17
C TYR A 211 14.67 6.28 -23.19
N GLU A 212 14.34 5.14 -23.78
CA GLU A 212 13.16 4.97 -24.64
C GLU A 212 11.93 4.55 -23.85
N LEU A 213 12.14 3.89 -22.70
CA LEU A 213 11.09 3.48 -21.79
C LEU A 213 11.53 3.74 -20.34
N ILE A 214 10.69 4.43 -19.59
CA ILE A 214 10.80 4.54 -18.13
C ILE A 214 9.56 3.86 -17.53
N LEU A 215 9.77 2.95 -16.59
CA LEU A 215 8.67 2.23 -15.94
C LEU A 215 8.72 2.33 -14.42
N LEU A 216 7.53 2.39 -13.81
CA LEU A 216 7.31 2.28 -12.36
C LEU A 216 6.12 1.33 -12.15
N SER A 217 6.43 0.08 -11.78
CA SER A 217 5.39 -0.91 -11.47
C SER A 217 5.24 -1.07 -9.96
N GLU A 218 4.04 -0.83 -9.44
CA GLU A 218 3.72 -0.94 -8.01
C GLU A 218 4.51 0.03 -7.09
N VAL A 219 5.01 1.15 -7.64
CA VAL A 219 5.83 2.14 -6.95
C VAL A 219 5.03 3.39 -6.56
N VAL A 220 4.19 3.90 -7.49
CA VAL A 220 3.40 5.12 -7.27
C VAL A 220 2.37 4.93 -6.15
N SER A 221 1.99 3.69 -5.87
CA SER A 221 1.16 3.30 -4.73
C SER A 221 1.78 3.61 -3.36
N ASP A 222 3.11 3.81 -3.29
CA ASP A 222 3.86 4.15 -2.08
C ASP A 222 4.10 5.66 -1.92
N PHE A 223 3.76 6.47 -2.90
CA PHE A 223 3.94 7.92 -2.81
C PHE A 223 3.02 8.53 -1.76
N ARG A 224 3.52 9.52 -1.04
CA ARG A 224 2.73 10.24 -0.03
C ARG A 224 2.08 11.51 -0.55
N THR A 225 2.61 12.07 -1.63
CA THR A 225 2.24 13.41 -2.07
C THR A 225 2.17 13.52 -3.60
N THR A 226 1.42 14.49 -4.08
CA THR A 226 1.38 14.87 -5.50
C THR A 226 2.70 15.49 -5.98
N GLN A 227 3.53 16.02 -5.07
CA GLN A 227 4.88 16.51 -5.39
C GLN A 227 5.81 15.37 -5.83
N GLN A 228 5.72 14.21 -5.19
CA GLN A 228 6.47 13.01 -5.63
C GLN A 228 6.03 12.56 -7.02
N LEU A 229 4.71 12.59 -7.29
CA LEU A 229 4.18 12.31 -8.62
C LEU A 229 4.69 13.33 -9.66
N ARG A 230 4.71 14.64 -9.33
CA ARG A 230 5.28 15.68 -10.17
C ARG A 230 6.77 15.44 -10.47
N ALA A 231 7.56 15.07 -9.46
CA ALA A 231 8.98 14.78 -9.62
C ALA A 231 9.23 13.63 -10.62
N VAL A 232 8.41 12.58 -10.59
CA VAL A 232 8.50 11.50 -11.61
C VAL A 232 8.21 12.00 -13.02
N PHE A 233 7.21 12.86 -13.21
CA PHE A 233 6.94 13.44 -14.52
C PHE A 233 8.09 14.34 -14.99
N GLU A 234 8.70 15.14 -14.12
CA GLU A 234 9.86 15.98 -14.42
C GLU A 234 11.06 15.12 -14.81
N LEU A 235 11.36 14.09 -14.04
CA LEU A 235 12.40 13.11 -14.33
C LEU A 235 12.17 12.47 -15.72
N ALA A 236 10.97 11.98 -15.99
CA ALA A 236 10.66 11.38 -17.28
C ALA A 236 10.77 12.37 -18.41
N ASN A 237 10.33 13.62 -18.23
CA ASN A 237 10.48 14.67 -19.23
C ASN A 237 11.94 14.99 -19.53
N GLN A 238 12.83 14.90 -18.55
CA GLN A 238 14.28 15.13 -18.73
C GLN A 238 14.97 13.92 -19.36
N CYS A 239 14.69 12.70 -18.86
CA CYS A 239 15.46 11.51 -19.15
C CYS A 239 14.98 10.73 -20.39
N LEU A 240 13.73 10.92 -20.83
CA LEU A 240 13.22 10.28 -22.04
C LEU A 240 13.75 10.93 -23.32
N VAL A 241 14.06 10.11 -24.31
CA VAL A 241 14.23 10.57 -25.71
C VAL A 241 12.91 11.08 -26.29
N ALA A 242 12.96 11.82 -27.39
CA ALA A 242 11.78 12.14 -28.19
C ALA A 242 11.14 10.85 -28.71
N GLY A 243 9.82 10.71 -28.54
CA GLY A 243 9.05 9.48 -28.85
C GLY A 243 9.05 8.44 -27.73
N GLY A 244 9.89 8.61 -26.68
CA GLY A 244 9.98 7.68 -25.56
C GLY A 244 8.71 7.67 -24.67
N HIS A 245 8.56 6.62 -23.86
CA HIS A 245 7.38 6.39 -23.05
C HIS A 245 7.71 6.33 -21.55
N LEU A 246 6.84 6.95 -20.74
CA LEU A 246 6.71 6.70 -19.31
C LEU A 246 5.50 5.80 -19.08
N VAL A 247 5.69 4.67 -18.41
CA VAL A 247 4.59 3.79 -17.97
C VAL A 247 4.64 3.58 -16.47
N PHE A 248 3.50 3.73 -15.82
CA PHE A 248 3.38 3.42 -14.41
C PHE A 248 1.94 3.01 -14.07
N ASN A 249 1.79 2.31 -12.95
CA ASN A 249 0.47 2.07 -12.40
C ASN A 249 0.22 2.91 -11.15
N ALA A 250 -1.04 3.35 -10.99
CA ALA A 250 -1.48 4.14 -9.86
C ALA A 250 -2.96 3.87 -9.55
N PHE A 251 -3.34 3.97 -8.28
CA PHE A 251 -4.75 3.95 -7.89
C PHE A 251 -5.41 5.28 -8.21
N LEU A 252 -6.46 5.22 -9.02
CA LEU A 252 -7.27 6.38 -9.37
C LEU A 252 -8.67 6.29 -8.78
N ALA A 253 -9.13 7.43 -8.26
CA ALA A 253 -10.53 7.62 -7.92
C ALA A 253 -11.40 7.53 -9.20
N LYS A 254 -12.43 6.69 -9.17
CA LYS A 254 -13.40 6.58 -10.26
C LYS A 254 -14.22 7.87 -10.38
N PRO A 255 -14.79 8.17 -11.57
CA PRO A 255 -15.63 9.34 -11.76
C PRO A 255 -16.77 9.42 -10.73
N GLY A 256 -16.94 10.58 -10.10
CA GLY A 256 -17.96 10.80 -9.07
C GLY A 256 -17.52 10.50 -7.64
N TYR A 257 -16.34 9.91 -7.42
CA TYR A 257 -15.76 9.74 -6.10
C TYR A 257 -14.65 10.76 -5.84
N SER A 258 -14.68 11.37 -4.65
CA SER A 258 -13.64 12.26 -4.16
C SER A 258 -13.13 11.72 -2.82
N PRO A 259 -11.90 11.17 -2.75
CA PRO A 259 -11.38 10.61 -1.51
C PRO A 259 -11.17 11.71 -0.46
N ASP A 260 -11.71 11.49 0.74
CA ASP A 260 -11.48 12.33 1.91
C ASP A 260 -10.13 11.99 2.59
N GLY A 261 -9.84 12.67 3.70
CA GLY A 261 -8.62 12.45 4.47
C GLY A 261 -8.48 11.01 4.97
N ALA A 262 -9.57 10.46 5.53
CA ALA A 262 -9.57 9.10 6.08
C ALA A 262 -9.31 8.03 5.00
N ALA A 263 -9.93 8.17 3.82
CA ALA A 263 -9.73 7.27 2.69
C ALA A 263 -8.27 7.32 2.17
N ARG A 264 -7.69 8.53 2.10
CA ARG A 264 -6.28 8.70 1.68
C ARG A 264 -5.30 8.13 2.69
N GLU A 265 -5.52 8.37 3.98
CA GLU A 265 -4.70 7.87 5.07
C GLU A 265 -4.75 6.34 5.14
N LEU A 266 -5.94 5.75 5.09
CA LEU A 266 -6.13 4.30 5.06
C LEU A 266 -5.51 3.70 3.79
N GLY A 267 -5.70 4.35 2.64
CA GLY A 267 -5.06 3.94 1.39
C GLY A 267 -3.53 3.86 1.53
N GLN A 268 -2.89 4.88 2.05
CA GLN A 268 -1.44 4.87 2.27
C GLN A 268 -1.00 3.79 3.27
N GLN A 269 -1.82 3.48 4.26
CA GLN A 269 -1.55 2.39 5.19
C GLN A 269 -1.61 1.02 4.49
N CYS A 270 -2.49 0.87 3.50
CA CYS A 270 -2.70 -0.35 2.71
C CYS A 270 -1.90 -0.40 1.40
N TYR A 271 -0.79 0.35 1.26
CA TYR A 271 -0.01 0.41 0.01
C TYR A 271 -0.84 0.88 -1.20
N THR A 272 -1.80 1.76 -0.98
CA THR A 272 -2.80 2.16 -1.97
C THR A 272 -2.98 3.68 -1.94
N THR A 273 -1.95 4.43 -2.35
CA THR A 273 -2.08 5.88 -2.46
C THR A 273 -3.06 6.23 -3.57
N ILE A 274 -4.14 6.94 -3.21
CA ILE A 274 -5.23 7.27 -4.12
C ILE A 274 -4.98 8.63 -4.73
N PHE A 275 -4.92 8.70 -6.05
CA PHE A 275 -4.91 9.95 -6.82
C PHE A 275 -6.23 10.16 -7.55
N THR A 276 -6.50 11.41 -7.89
CA THR A 276 -7.58 11.78 -8.81
C THR A 276 -7.03 12.06 -10.20
N ALA A 277 -7.84 11.95 -11.24
CA ALA A 277 -7.47 12.34 -12.61
C ALA A 277 -7.00 13.82 -12.69
N GLN A 278 -7.58 14.70 -11.85
CA GLN A 278 -7.17 16.09 -11.77
C GLN A 278 -5.77 16.26 -11.18
N GLU A 279 -5.43 15.52 -10.14
CA GLU A 279 -4.07 15.54 -9.54
C GLU A 279 -3.03 15.04 -10.53
N LEU A 280 -3.32 13.96 -11.28
CA LEU A 280 -2.46 13.48 -12.38
C LEU A 280 -2.25 14.54 -13.44
N SER A 281 -3.33 15.14 -13.94
CA SER A 281 -3.27 16.19 -14.95
C SER A 281 -2.46 17.39 -14.46
N THR A 282 -2.63 17.78 -13.20
CA THR A 282 -1.87 18.88 -12.59
C THR A 282 -0.40 18.53 -12.44
N ALA A 283 -0.08 17.29 -12.06
CA ALA A 283 1.30 16.84 -11.92
C ALA A 283 2.03 16.79 -13.28
N ALA A 284 1.35 16.48 -14.38
CA ALA A 284 1.92 16.48 -15.72
C ALA A 284 1.93 17.87 -16.40
N ALA A 285 1.22 18.87 -15.85
CA ALA A 285 1.01 20.15 -16.52
C ALA A 285 2.33 20.88 -16.84
N GLY A 286 2.42 21.43 -18.06
CA GLY A 286 3.58 22.19 -18.54
C GLY A 286 4.79 21.34 -18.93
N LEU A 287 4.70 20.01 -18.90
CA LEU A 287 5.73 19.10 -19.37
C LEU A 287 5.39 18.57 -20.77
N ALA A 288 6.42 18.20 -21.52
CA ALA A 288 6.24 17.63 -22.86
C ALA A 288 5.94 16.11 -22.75
N LEU A 289 4.84 15.78 -22.08
CA LEU A 289 4.38 14.40 -21.88
C LEU A 289 2.87 14.37 -22.11
N HIS A 290 2.39 13.48 -22.97
CA HIS A 290 0.98 13.32 -23.29
C HIS A 290 0.50 11.93 -22.90
N LEU A 291 -0.62 11.87 -22.19
CA LEU A 291 -1.27 10.59 -21.88
C LEU A 291 -1.75 9.93 -23.17
N VAL A 292 -1.26 8.74 -23.48
CA VAL A 292 -1.60 7.99 -24.70
C VAL A 292 -2.39 6.71 -24.42
N SER A 293 -2.36 6.22 -23.17
CA SER A 293 -3.18 5.07 -22.76
C SER A 293 -3.49 5.14 -21.27
N ASP A 294 -4.70 4.68 -20.91
CA ASP A 294 -5.23 4.57 -19.56
C ASP A 294 -6.11 3.31 -19.50
N ASP A 295 -5.54 2.21 -18.97
CA ASP A 295 -6.16 0.89 -18.95
C ASP A 295 -6.26 0.35 -17.52
N SER A 296 -7.33 -0.43 -17.24
CA SER A 296 -7.42 -1.17 -15.98
C SER A 296 -6.27 -2.17 -15.86
N VAL A 297 -5.51 -2.11 -14.75
CA VAL A 297 -4.45 -3.11 -14.47
C VAL A 297 -5.08 -4.50 -14.41
N TYR A 298 -6.19 -4.65 -13.69
CA TYR A 298 -6.89 -5.91 -13.54
C TYR A 298 -7.23 -6.55 -14.90
N ASP A 299 -7.92 -5.79 -15.75
CA ASP A 299 -8.40 -6.32 -17.03
C ASP A 299 -7.26 -6.53 -18.02
N TYR A 300 -6.29 -5.62 -18.05
CA TYR A 300 -5.17 -5.70 -18.96
C TYR A 300 -4.28 -6.91 -18.66
N GLU A 301 -3.85 -7.06 -17.41
CA GLU A 301 -2.96 -8.16 -17.01
C GLU A 301 -3.69 -9.51 -17.11
N MET A 302 -4.95 -9.59 -16.68
CA MET A 302 -5.76 -10.81 -16.82
C MET A 302 -5.89 -11.27 -18.28
N ALA A 303 -6.01 -10.33 -19.22
CA ALA A 303 -6.18 -10.64 -20.63
C ALA A 303 -4.87 -10.98 -21.37
N HIS A 304 -3.71 -10.48 -20.90
CA HIS A 304 -2.46 -10.52 -21.66
C HIS A 304 -1.35 -11.32 -21.00
N LEU A 305 -1.46 -11.64 -19.70
CA LEU A 305 -0.53 -12.56 -19.06
C LEU A 305 -0.67 -13.99 -19.61
N PRO A 306 0.37 -14.82 -19.54
CA PRO A 306 0.29 -16.23 -19.88
C PRO A 306 -0.83 -16.94 -19.13
N GLN A 307 -1.41 -17.97 -19.74
CA GLN A 307 -2.49 -18.74 -19.10
C GLN A 307 -2.02 -19.31 -17.76
N GLY A 308 -2.79 -19.01 -16.70
CA GLY A 308 -2.50 -19.44 -15.33
C GLY A 308 -1.54 -18.52 -14.55
N ALA A 309 -1.03 -17.44 -15.16
CA ALA A 309 -0.18 -16.46 -14.50
C ALA A 309 -0.96 -15.34 -13.77
N TRP A 310 -2.25 -15.24 -14.02
CA TRP A 310 -3.14 -14.31 -13.31
C TRP A 310 -3.91 -15.03 -12.20
N PRO A 311 -4.04 -14.42 -11.01
CA PRO A 311 -3.28 -13.25 -10.53
C PRO A 311 -1.82 -13.63 -10.22
N GLN A 312 -0.91 -12.66 -10.31
CA GLN A 312 0.53 -12.87 -10.12
C GLN A 312 0.88 -13.39 -8.70
N THR A 313 0.07 -12.99 -7.71
CA THR A 313 0.08 -13.50 -6.33
C THR A 313 -1.35 -13.61 -5.81
N SER A 314 -1.56 -14.32 -4.71
CA SER A 314 -2.90 -14.54 -4.14
C SER A 314 -3.63 -13.26 -3.69
N TRP A 315 -2.89 -12.20 -3.38
CA TRP A 315 -3.43 -10.91 -2.91
C TRP A 315 -3.60 -9.89 -4.04
N TYR A 316 -2.95 -10.08 -5.20
CA TYR A 316 -2.81 -9.06 -6.22
C TYR A 316 -4.16 -8.61 -6.84
N ALA A 317 -5.05 -9.55 -7.14
CA ALA A 317 -6.34 -9.24 -7.75
C ALA A 317 -7.24 -8.38 -6.85
N ASP A 318 -7.26 -8.66 -5.54
CA ASP A 318 -8.00 -7.86 -4.57
C ASP A 318 -7.38 -6.48 -4.39
N TRP A 319 -6.07 -6.39 -4.29
CA TRP A 319 -5.36 -5.14 -4.14
C TRP A 319 -5.58 -4.19 -5.33
N VAL A 320 -5.33 -4.63 -6.58
CA VAL A 320 -5.49 -3.77 -7.77
C VAL A 320 -6.93 -3.32 -8.00
N SER A 321 -7.92 -4.01 -7.42
CA SER A 321 -9.32 -3.63 -7.44
C SER A 321 -9.73 -2.64 -6.35
N GLY A 322 -8.83 -2.33 -5.40
CA GLY A 322 -9.06 -1.42 -4.27
C GLY A 322 -9.80 -2.04 -3.07
N ARG A 323 -9.96 -3.38 -3.03
CA ARG A 323 -10.65 -4.09 -1.93
C ARG A 323 -9.92 -4.00 -0.61
N ASP A 324 -8.61 -3.83 -0.62
CA ASP A 324 -7.82 -3.67 0.61
C ASP A 324 -8.18 -2.40 1.39
N VAL A 325 -8.77 -1.40 0.72
CA VAL A 325 -9.19 -0.14 1.35
C VAL A 325 -10.67 -0.13 1.67
N PHE A 326 -11.53 -0.63 0.76
CA PHE A 326 -12.97 -0.42 0.86
C PHE A 326 -13.79 -1.67 1.15
N ASP A 327 -13.20 -2.87 1.14
CA ASP A 327 -13.91 -4.16 1.33
C ASP A 327 -15.24 -4.23 0.55
N LEU A 328 -15.20 -3.76 -0.71
CA LEU A 328 -16.33 -3.78 -1.64
C LEU A 328 -16.02 -4.69 -2.83
N PRO A 329 -17.04 -5.26 -3.49
CA PRO A 329 -16.83 -5.89 -4.79
C PRO A 329 -16.15 -4.92 -5.77
N ARG A 330 -15.34 -5.44 -6.70
CA ARG A 330 -14.59 -4.62 -7.66
C ARG A 330 -15.47 -3.60 -8.40
N GLU A 331 -16.68 -4.01 -8.77
CA GLU A 331 -17.63 -3.19 -9.53
C GLU A 331 -18.11 -1.99 -8.71
N GLU A 332 -18.17 -2.14 -7.38
CA GLU A 332 -18.63 -1.12 -6.43
C GLU A 332 -17.46 -0.33 -5.82
N SER A 333 -16.22 -0.81 -5.95
CA SER A 333 -15.03 -0.11 -5.44
C SER A 333 -14.93 1.28 -6.06
N PRO A 334 -14.77 2.35 -5.25
CA PRO A 334 -14.68 3.72 -5.77
C PRO A 334 -13.29 4.04 -6.36
N ILE A 335 -12.34 3.11 -6.31
CA ILE A 335 -11.01 3.25 -6.89
C ILE A 335 -10.66 2.03 -7.73
N GLU A 336 -9.65 2.17 -8.56
CA GLU A 336 -9.07 1.08 -9.34
C GLU A 336 -7.61 1.40 -9.65
N MET A 337 -6.74 0.40 -9.70
CA MET A 337 -5.39 0.58 -10.22
C MET A 337 -5.41 0.64 -11.74
N ARG A 338 -4.78 1.69 -12.28
CA ARG A 338 -4.75 1.98 -13.72
C ARG A 338 -3.31 1.95 -14.24
N TRP A 339 -3.08 1.30 -15.38
CA TRP A 339 -1.89 1.50 -16.19
C TRP A 339 -2.00 2.82 -16.94
N LEU A 340 -1.04 3.71 -16.72
CA LEU A 340 -0.96 5.01 -17.37
C LEU A 340 0.30 5.07 -18.23
N VAL A 341 0.13 5.37 -19.51
CA VAL A 341 1.21 5.52 -20.46
C VAL A 341 1.24 6.94 -20.97
N TYR A 342 2.35 7.60 -20.74
CA TYR A 342 2.64 8.93 -21.29
C TYR A 342 3.73 8.82 -22.34
N GLN A 343 3.63 9.63 -23.38
CA GLN A 343 4.64 9.71 -24.44
C GLN A 343 5.22 11.10 -24.52
N LYS A 344 6.55 11.20 -24.65
CA LYS A 344 7.24 12.44 -25.02
C LYS A 344 7.11 12.63 -26.51
N PRO A 345 6.67 13.82 -27.01
CA PRO A 345 6.55 14.07 -28.46
C PRO A 345 7.83 13.76 -29.21
N ALA A 346 7.68 13.34 -30.46
CA ALA A 346 8.83 13.02 -31.33
C ALA A 346 9.55 14.26 -31.91
N TRP A 347 9.07 15.46 -31.61
CA TRP A 347 9.62 16.76 -32.07
C TRP A 347 9.58 17.81 -30.98
#